data_628ae12b07aea4b97170fa53ab745c77
#
_entry.id   628ae12b07aea4b97170fa53ab745c77
#
_cell.length_a   1.000
_cell.length_b   1.000
_cell.length_c   1.000
_cell.angle_alpha   90.00
_cell.angle_beta   90.00
_cell.angle_gamma   90.00
#
_symmetry.space_group_name_H-M   'P 1'
#
loop_
_entity.id
_entity.type
_entity.pdbx_description
1 polymer ?
#
loop_
_entity_poly.entity_id
_entity_poly.type
_entity_poly.pdbx_seq_one_letter_code
_entity_poly.pdbx_strand_id
1 'polypeptide(L)'
;AVREALPEFNRKNSENASAYIVTTVVLNRSGFDKDGTAVTEIGNGWGYYDLGLNNMSLLLKATELGISTLVMGIRDGEKLRKEFDIPKTEAVVSVIAVGYTDSKIVRPKRKSVEDFAKFYED
;
A
#
# COMPACT_ATOMS: atom_id res chain seq x y z
N ALA A 1 -11.06 -9.45 12.44
CA ALA A 1 -10.24 -8.32 12.88
C ALA A 1 -9.96 -7.32 11.74
N VAL A 2 -9.18 -7.69 10.67
CA VAL A 2 -8.82 -6.73 9.60
C VAL A 2 -10.07 -6.12 8.93
N ARG A 3 -11.06 -6.92 8.59
CA ARG A 3 -12.29 -6.44 7.93
C ARG A 3 -13.02 -5.35 8.72
N GLU A 4 -12.98 -5.40 10.03
CA GLU A 4 -13.62 -4.41 10.90
C GLU A 4 -12.91 -3.05 10.91
N ALA A 5 -11.66 -3.01 10.51
CA ALA A 5 -10.88 -1.79 10.32
C ALA A 5 -11.07 -1.16 8.92
N LEU A 6 -11.86 -1.78 8.06
CA LEU A 6 -12.14 -1.30 6.70
C LEU A 6 -13.52 -0.62 6.64
N PRO A 7 -13.69 0.43 5.83
CA PRO A 7 -14.99 1.01 5.55
C PRO A 7 -15.87 0.02 4.75
N GLU A 8 -17.16 0.23 4.78
CA GLU A 8 -18.15 -0.70 4.21
C GLU A 8 -17.86 -1.07 2.76
N PHE A 9 -17.53 -0.09 1.90
CA PHE A 9 -17.25 -0.38 0.50
C PHE A 9 -15.99 -1.25 0.30
N ASN A 10 -14.95 -1.08 1.13
CA ASN A 10 -13.76 -1.94 1.09
C ASN A 10 -14.06 -3.34 1.61
N ARG A 11 -14.89 -3.45 2.66
CA ARG A 11 -15.37 -4.75 3.16
C ARG A 11 -16.14 -5.53 2.10
N LYS A 12 -17.01 -4.84 1.36
CA LYS A 12 -17.78 -5.43 0.26
C LYS A 12 -16.88 -5.86 -0.89
N ASN A 13 -15.96 -4.98 -1.32
CA ASN A 13 -15.05 -5.27 -2.43
C ASN A 13 -14.04 -6.39 -2.12
N SER A 14 -13.82 -6.70 -0.86
CA SER A 14 -12.91 -7.76 -0.40
C SER A 14 -13.62 -8.87 0.37
N GLU A 15 -14.94 -9.03 0.19
CA GLU A 15 -15.72 -10.00 0.98
C GLU A 15 -15.26 -11.45 0.81
N ASN A 16 -14.78 -11.79 -0.38
CA ASN A 16 -14.30 -13.13 -0.74
C ASN A 16 -12.76 -13.25 -0.70
N ALA A 17 -12.06 -12.27 -0.12
CA ALA A 17 -10.61 -12.36 0.03
C ALA A 17 -10.21 -13.53 0.92
N SER A 18 -9.23 -14.30 0.47
CA SER A 18 -8.68 -15.44 1.21
C SER A 18 -7.79 -14.99 2.38
N ALA A 19 -7.12 -13.85 2.23
CA ALA A 19 -6.26 -13.26 3.26
C ALA A 19 -6.13 -11.75 3.09
N TYR A 20 -5.57 -11.09 4.11
CA TYR A 20 -5.25 -9.68 4.11
C TYR A 20 -3.80 -9.49 4.56
N ILE A 21 -3.10 -8.60 3.87
CA ILE A 21 -1.75 -8.16 4.24
C ILE A 21 -1.86 -6.73 4.74
N VAL A 22 -1.50 -6.49 5.99
CA VAL A 22 -1.37 -5.14 6.56
C VAL A 22 0.04 -4.66 6.28
N THR A 23 0.19 -3.53 5.61
CA THR A 23 1.49 -2.98 5.27
C THR A 23 1.84 -1.83 6.19
N THR A 24 3.08 -1.82 6.66
CA THR A 24 3.61 -0.78 7.55
C THR A 24 4.91 -0.20 7.00
N VAL A 25 5.28 0.97 7.47
CA VAL A 25 6.59 1.58 7.25
C VAL A 25 7.21 1.94 8.58
N VAL A 26 8.48 1.60 8.77
CA VAL A 26 9.26 2.04 9.94
C VAL A 26 9.58 3.52 9.77
N LEU A 27 9.11 4.33 10.72
CA LEU A 27 9.34 5.77 10.70
C LEU A 27 10.79 6.12 11.06
N ASN A 28 11.24 7.25 10.55
CA ASN A 28 12.56 7.84 10.81
C ASN A 28 13.73 6.87 10.51
N ARG A 29 13.58 6.08 9.43
CA ARG A 29 14.60 5.14 8.98
C ARG A 29 15.05 5.42 7.54
N SER A 30 14.21 5.16 6.54
CA SER A 30 14.53 5.49 5.15
C SER A 30 14.55 7.00 4.96
N GLY A 31 15.66 7.55 4.43
CA GLY A 31 15.87 8.99 4.29
C GLY A 31 16.30 9.72 5.57
N PHE A 32 16.82 8.97 6.56
CA PHE A 32 17.35 9.53 7.81
C PHE A 32 18.77 9.05 8.07
N ASP A 33 19.58 9.94 8.64
CA ASP A 33 20.90 9.63 9.16
C ASP A 33 20.83 8.84 10.48
N LYS A 34 21.97 8.33 10.94
CA LYS A 34 22.07 7.55 12.19
C LYS A 34 21.71 8.35 13.44
N ASP A 35 21.83 9.68 13.39
CA ASP A 35 21.47 10.59 14.47
C ASP A 35 19.97 10.95 14.48
N GLY A 36 19.19 10.43 13.50
CA GLY A 36 17.77 10.70 13.37
C GLY A 36 17.44 11.97 12.57
N THR A 37 18.42 12.58 11.92
CA THR A 37 18.20 13.76 11.09
C THR A 37 17.72 13.35 9.70
N ALA A 38 16.65 13.99 9.19
CA ALA A 38 16.18 13.77 7.84
C ALA A 38 17.23 14.27 6.82
N VAL A 39 17.61 13.42 5.87
CA VAL A 39 18.61 13.73 4.84
C VAL A 39 18.07 14.70 3.79
N THR A 40 16.76 14.68 3.58
CA THR A 40 16.06 15.59 2.66
C THR A 40 14.76 16.09 3.28
N GLU A 41 14.17 17.11 2.66
CA GLU A 41 12.87 17.68 3.03
C GLU A 41 11.70 16.68 2.97
N ILE A 42 11.89 15.58 2.26
CA ILE A 42 10.87 14.51 2.11
C ILE A 42 10.69 13.72 3.42
N GLY A 43 11.76 13.60 4.21
CA GLY A 43 11.73 12.90 5.50
C GLY A 43 11.15 11.48 5.37
N ASN A 44 10.10 11.16 6.15
CA ASN A 44 9.45 9.85 6.11
C ASN A 44 8.79 9.50 4.76
N GLY A 45 8.64 10.45 3.84
CA GLY A 45 8.14 10.18 2.48
C GLY A 45 8.98 9.15 1.73
N TRP A 46 10.28 9.05 2.01
CA TRP A 46 11.14 8.01 1.45
C TRP A 46 10.70 6.60 1.86
N GLY A 47 10.35 6.40 3.12
CA GLY A 47 9.84 5.11 3.58
C GLY A 47 8.52 4.70 2.89
N TYR A 48 7.61 5.66 2.65
CA TYR A 48 6.39 5.40 1.89
C TYR A 48 6.67 5.10 0.41
N TYR A 49 7.66 5.80 -0.19
CA TYR A 49 8.11 5.54 -1.55
C TYR A 49 8.65 4.12 -1.69
N ASP A 50 9.56 3.71 -0.79
CA ASP A 50 10.14 2.36 -0.77
C ASP A 50 9.06 1.29 -0.57
N LEU A 51 8.10 1.53 0.33
CA LEU A 51 6.97 0.62 0.53
C LEU A 51 6.13 0.48 -0.74
N GLY A 52 5.90 1.57 -1.47
CA GLY A 52 5.16 1.54 -2.74
C GLY A 52 5.85 0.65 -3.78
N LEU A 53 7.18 0.76 -3.92
CA LEU A 53 7.98 -0.09 -4.81
C LEU A 53 7.94 -1.57 -4.40
N ASN A 54 8.06 -1.82 -3.09
CA ASN A 54 7.96 -3.17 -2.54
C ASN A 54 6.56 -3.78 -2.76
N ASN A 55 5.50 -3.02 -2.48
CA ASN A 55 4.13 -3.45 -2.72
C ASN A 55 3.90 -3.79 -4.20
N MET A 56 4.44 -2.99 -5.14
CA MET A 56 4.32 -3.29 -6.56
C MET A 56 4.96 -4.65 -6.90
N SER A 57 6.13 -4.96 -6.35
CA SER A 57 6.78 -6.26 -6.54
C SER A 57 5.91 -7.42 -6.02
N LEU A 58 5.27 -7.23 -4.86
CA LEU A 58 4.31 -8.18 -4.31
C LEU A 58 3.10 -8.38 -5.24
N LEU A 59 2.51 -7.29 -5.74
CA LEU A 59 1.35 -7.34 -6.64
C LEU A 59 1.68 -8.05 -7.95
N LEU A 60 2.86 -7.78 -8.52
CA LEU A 60 3.33 -8.44 -9.74
C LEU A 60 3.52 -9.95 -9.51
N LYS A 61 4.14 -10.33 -8.38
CA LYS A 61 4.31 -11.74 -8.03
C LYS A 61 2.98 -12.45 -7.79
N ALA A 62 2.04 -11.80 -7.12
CA ALA A 62 0.69 -12.34 -6.95
C ALA A 62 0.01 -12.58 -8.29
N THR A 63 0.11 -11.62 -9.22
CA THR A 63 -0.45 -11.72 -10.58
C THR A 63 0.19 -12.88 -11.35
N GLU A 64 1.50 -13.05 -11.28
CA GLU A 64 2.22 -14.18 -11.89
C GLU A 64 1.69 -15.53 -11.38
N LEU A 65 1.33 -15.59 -10.10
CA LEU A 65 0.76 -16.79 -9.46
C LEU A 65 -0.75 -16.95 -9.66
N GLY A 66 -1.40 -16.09 -10.45
CA GLY A 66 -2.85 -16.12 -10.67
C GLY A 66 -3.67 -15.62 -9.46
N ILE A 67 -3.03 -14.93 -8.53
CA ILE A 67 -3.67 -14.36 -7.35
C ILE A 67 -4.09 -12.93 -7.64
N SER A 68 -5.34 -12.61 -7.36
CA SER A 68 -5.90 -11.26 -7.44
C SER A 68 -5.60 -10.48 -6.16
N THR A 69 -5.36 -9.18 -6.30
CA THR A 69 -5.04 -8.29 -5.19
C THR A 69 -5.85 -7.00 -5.27
N LEU A 70 -6.18 -6.43 -4.10
CA LEU A 70 -6.83 -5.13 -3.98
C LEU A 70 -6.15 -4.31 -2.88
N VAL A 71 -5.49 -3.22 -3.26
CA VAL A 71 -4.85 -2.29 -2.31
C VAL A 71 -5.88 -1.30 -1.78
N MET A 72 -6.04 -1.25 -0.46
CA MET A 72 -7.00 -0.41 0.24
C MET A 72 -6.27 0.54 1.19
N GLY A 73 -6.22 1.83 0.81
CA GLY A 73 -5.61 2.89 1.62
C GLY A 73 -6.55 3.43 2.71
N ILE A 74 -7.88 3.39 2.48
CA ILE A 74 -8.86 3.83 3.47
C ILE A 74 -9.12 2.69 4.47
N ARG A 75 -8.62 2.88 5.67
CA ARG A 75 -8.66 1.92 6.79
C ARG A 75 -8.58 2.66 8.12
N ASP A 76 -8.97 2.02 9.21
CA ASP A 76 -8.71 2.45 10.57
C ASP A 76 -7.32 1.94 11.01
N GLY A 77 -6.32 2.80 10.92
CA GLY A 77 -4.93 2.45 11.25
C GLY A 77 -4.71 2.19 12.74
N GLU A 78 -5.43 2.90 13.63
CA GLU A 78 -5.30 2.71 15.07
C GLU A 78 -5.92 1.38 15.52
N LYS A 79 -7.03 0.99 14.92
CA LYS A 79 -7.64 -0.31 15.16
C LYS A 79 -6.71 -1.46 14.74
N LEU A 80 -6.09 -1.35 13.55
CA LEU A 80 -5.11 -2.34 13.07
C LEU A 80 -3.87 -2.37 13.96
N ARG A 81 -3.37 -1.20 14.38
CA ARG A 81 -2.24 -1.10 15.30
C ARG A 81 -2.49 -1.86 16.58
N LYS A 82 -3.65 -1.64 17.20
CA LYS A 82 -4.04 -2.29 18.45
C LYS A 82 -4.22 -3.80 18.28
N GLU A 83 -4.84 -4.21 17.18
CA GLU A 83 -5.14 -5.62 16.92
C GLU A 83 -3.88 -6.47 16.69
N PHE A 84 -2.86 -5.89 16.05
CA PHE A 84 -1.63 -6.61 15.67
C PHE A 84 -0.39 -6.15 16.45
N ASP A 85 -0.58 -5.41 17.55
CA ASP A 85 0.52 -4.90 18.40
C ASP A 85 1.60 -4.15 17.59
N ILE A 86 1.17 -3.40 16.54
CA ILE A 86 2.09 -2.65 15.69
C ILE A 86 2.67 -1.47 16.49
N PRO A 87 4.01 -1.38 16.62
CA PRO A 87 4.63 -0.35 17.44
C PRO A 87 4.38 1.07 16.90
N LYS A 88 4.41 2.08 17.77
CA LYS A 88 4.27 3.50 17.37
C LYS A 88 5.39 4.00 16.46
N THR A 89 6.50 3.29 16.40
CA THR A 89 7.61 3.53 15.47
C THR A 89 7.30 3.15 14.03
N GLU A 90 6.14 2.53 13.80
CA GLU A 90 5.67 2.17 12.47
C GLU A 90 4.35 2.88 12.14
N ALA A 91 4.20 3.30 10.90
CA ALA A 91 2.93 3.77 10.36
C ALA A 91 2.23 2.64 9.61
N VAL A 92 0.96 2.39 9.94
CA VAL A 92 0.08 1.51 9.15
C VAL A 92 -0.28 2.24 7.87
N VAL A 93 0.03 1.68 6.69
CA VAL A 93 -0.13 2.38 5.40
C VAL A 93 -1.34 1.89 4.63
N SER A 94 -1.44 0.60 4.38
CA SER A 94 -2.55 0.03 3.63
C SER A 94 -2.90 -1.38 4.07
N VAL A 95 -4.04 -1.84 3.60
CA VAL A 95 -4.43 -3.25 3.65
C VAL A 95 -4.52 -3.76 2.21
N ILE A 96 -3.88 -4.88 1.92
CA ILE A 96 -3.96 -5.54 0.62
C ILE A 96 -4.79 -6.81 0.81
N ALA A 97 -5.97 -6.87 0.21
CA ALA A 97 -6.73 -8.11 0.12
C ALA A 97 -6.13 -8.99 -0.98
N VAL A 98 -6.02 -10.28 -0.72
CA VAL A 98 -5.52 -11.29 -1.66
C VAL A 98 -6.49 -12.45 -1.78
N GLY A 99 -6.67 -12.98 -2.97
CA GLY A 99 -7.60 -14.09 -3.22
C GLY A 99 -7.73 -14.38 -4.69
N TYR A 100 -8.79 -15.07 -5.05
CA TYR A 100 -9.11 -15.41 -6.44
C TYR A 100 -10.43 -14.75 -6.85
N THR A 101 -10.53 -14.33 -8.10
CA THR A 101 -11.77 -13.76 -8.64
C THR A 101 -11.94 -14.11 -10.11
N ASP A 102 -13.18 -14.42 -10.48
CA ASP A 102 -13.60 -14.59 -11.89
C ASP A 102 -14.19 -13.28 -12.45
N SER A 103 -14.24 -12.22 -11.65
CA SER A 103 -14.78 -10.93 -12.06
C SER A 103 -13.93 -10.30 -13.15
N LYS A 104 -14.57 -9.81 -14.20
CA LYS A 104 -13.89 -9.00 -15.21
C LYS A 104 -13.45 -7.67 -14.58
N ILE A 105 -12.15 -7.45 -14.57
CA ILE A 105 -11.59 -6.18 -14.08
C ILE A 105 -11.88 -5.10 -15.11
N VAL A 106 -12.70 -4.12 -14.74
CA VAL A 106 -12.91 -2.92 -15.54
C VAL A 106 -11.75 -1.95 -15.26
N ARG A 107 -10.91 -1.74 -16.25
CA ARG A 107 -9.80 -0.77 -16.14
C ARG A 107 -10.32 0.64 -16.38
N PRO A 108 -10.21 1.57 -15.41
CA PRO A 108 -10.53 2.96 -15.65
C PRO A 108 -9.61 3.56 -16.71
N LYS A 109 -10.11 4.56 -17.45
CA LYS A 109 -9.30 5.30 -18.44
C LYS A 109 -8.04 5.86 -17.75
N ARG A 110 -6.90 5.66 -18.36
CA ARG A 110 -5.63 6.25 -17.93
C ARG A 110 -5.34 7.50 -18.77
N LYS A 111 -4.62 8.43 -18.17
CA LYS A 111 -4.03 9.55 -18.90
C LYS A 111 -3.01 9.03 -19.92
N SER A 112 -2.82 9.76 -21.04
CA SER A 112 -1.70 9.49 -21.94
C SER A 112 -0.38 9.91 -21.27
N VAL A 113 0.73 9.47 -21.81
CA VAL A 113 2.06 9.83 -21.26
C VAL A 113 2.26 11.36 -21.32
N GLU A 114 1.81 11.99 -22.39
CA GLU A 114 1.93 13.42 -22.64
C GLU A 114 1.13 14.27 -21.64
N ASP A 115 0.08 13.69 -21.01
CA ASP A 115 -0.74 14.39 -20.02
C ASP A 115 -0.01 14.64 -18.68
N PHE A 116 1.07 13.88 -18.40
CA PHE A 116 1.75 13.95 -17.10
C PHE A 116 3.28 13.92 -17.18
N ALA A 117 3.87 13.54 -18.31
CA ALA A 117 5.33 13.52 -18.50
C ALA A 117 5.77 14.69 -19.37
N LYS A 118 6.90 15.28 -19.03
CA LYS A 118 7.60 16.27 -19.84
C LYS A 118 8.95 15.68 -20.22
N PHE A 119 9.27 15.76 -21.51
CA PHE A 119 10.55 15.33 -22.04
C PHE A 119 11.40 16.57 -22.32
N TYR A 120 12.65 16.55 -21.90
CA TYR A 120 13.62 17.60 -22.18
C TYR A 120 14.69 16.97 -23.05
N GLU A 121 15.01 17.65 -24.18
CA GLU A 121 16.13 17.30 -25.04
C GLU A 121 17.32 18.17 -24.62
N ASP A 122 18.52 17.57 -24.50
CA ASP A 122 19.78 18.28 -24.19
C ASP A 122 20.31 19.03 -25.42
#